data_f9ba250376df5c3dfecd14068cfb6ca3
#
_entry.id   f9ba250376df5c3dfecd14068cfb6ca3
#
_cell.length_a   1.000
_cell.length_b   1.000
_cell.length_c   1.000
_cell.angle_alpha   90.00
_cell.angle_beta   90.00
_cell.angle_gamma   90.00
#
_symmetry.space_group_name_H-M   'P 1'
#
loop_
_entity.id
_entity.type
_entity.pdbx_description
1 polymer ?
#
loop_
_entity_poly.entity_id
_entity_poly.type
_entity_poly.pdbx_seq_one_letter_code
_entity_poly.pdbx_strand_id
1 'polypeptide(L)'
;MTNNAQVIRDFIAAWSRLNPEELASYFTADGCYYNMPTQPVRGRDNVQNFIAGFIANWSSTDWEILHLVAQDDVVFCERVDRTAFASGGVDLPCLGVFEMTGGKIKEWRGYFDLNTFMRAAPQS
;
A
#
# COMPACT_ATOMS: atom_id res chain seq x y z
N MET A 1 -16.97 -13.57 11.60
CA MET A 1 -16.57 -12.16 11.74
C MET A 1 -15.26 -11.92 11.03
N THR A 2 -15.18 -10.85 10.29
CA THR A 2 -13.94 -10.50 9.59
C THR A 2 -12.97 -9.86 10.56
N ASN A 3 -11.71 -10.33 10.56
CA ASN A 3 -10.65 -9.73 11.35
C ASN A 3 -9.89 -8.74 10.45
N ASN A 4 -10.30 -7.48 10.49
CA ASN A 4 -9.71 -6.44 9.64
C ASN A 4 -8.21 -6.24 9.91
N ALA A 5 -7.79 -6.34 11.17
CA ALA A 5 -6.38 -6.23 11.51
C ALA A 5 -5.55 -7.31 10.79
N GLN A 6 -6.03 -8.56 10.81
CA GLN A 6 -5.31 -9.65 10.15
C GLN A 6 -5.32 -9.50 8.63
N VAL A 7 -6.44 -9.05 8.05
CA VAL A 7 -6.51 -8.79 6.61
C VAL A 7 -5.44 -7.78 6.20
N ILE A 8 -5.28 -6.70 6.97
CA ILE A 8 -4.28 -5.68 6.64
C ILE A 8 -2.86 -6.20 6.88
N ARG A 9 -2.61 -7.00 7.93
CA ARG A 9 -1.30 -7.64 8.11
C ARG A 9 -0.95 -8.50 6.90
N ASP A 10 -1.91 -9.28 6.42
CA ASP A 10 -1.71 -10.15 5.25
C ASP A 10 -1.46 -9.29 3.99
N PHE A 11 -2.21 -8.20 3.83
CA PHE A 11 -2.04 -7.29 2.71
C PHE A 11 -0.65 -6.65 2.69
N ILE A 12 -0.19 -6.16 3.84
CA ILE A 12 1.14 -5.55 3.95
C ILE A 12 2.23 -6.59 3.63
N ALA A 13 2.09 -7.81 4.14
CA ALA A 13 3.04 -8.89 3.84
C ALA A 13 3.05 -9.24 2.34
N ALA A 14 1.91 -9.15 1.68
CA ALA A 14 1.77 -9.47 0.27
C ALA A 14 2.60 -8.56 -0.64
N TRP A 15 2.92 -7.34 -0.21
CA TRP A 15 3.70 -6.41 -1.05
C TRP A 15 5.07 -6.97 -1.43
N SER A 16 5.68 -7.80 -0.55
CA SER A 16 6.99 -8.40 -0.85
C SER A 16 6.95 -9.37 -2.03
N ARG A 17 5.77 -9.84 -2.43
CA ARG A 17 5.61 -10.73 -3.58
C ARG A 17 5.50 -9.98 -4.90
N LEU A 18 5.32 -8.66 -4.87
CA LEU A 18 5.28 -7.78 -6.05
C LEU A 18 4.30 -8.29 -7.13
N ASN A 19 3.11 -8.70 -6.69
CA ASN A 19 2.07 -9.22 -7.58
C ASN A 19 0.87 -8.26 -7.59
N PRO A 20 0.73 -7.43 -8.66
CA PRO A 20 -0.38 -6.45 -8.71
C PRO A 20 -1.77 -7.06 -8.64
N GLU A 21 -1.98 -8.23 -9.25
CA GLU A 21 -3.28 -8.90 -9.22
C GLU A 21 -3.63 -9.32 -7.80
N GLU A 22 -2.67 -9.92 -7.09
CA GLU A 22 -2.87 -10.31 -5.69
C GLU A 22 -3.19 -9.10 -4.83
N LEU A 23 -2.42 -8.02 -4.96
CA LEU A 23 -2.60 -6.82 -4.16
C LEU A 23 -3.97 -6.18 -4.43
N ALA A 24 -4.37 -6.09 -5.69
CA ALA A 24 -5.66 -5.52 -6.06
C ALA A 24 -6.83 -6.36 -5.53
N SER A 25 -6.63 -7.68 -5.37
CA SER A 25 -7.69 -8.57 -4.90
C SER A 25 -8.14 -8.26 -3.47
N TYR A 26 -7.35 -7.50 -2.72
CA TYR A 26 -7.72 -7.07 -1.36
C TYR A 26 -8.74 -5.93 -1.35
N PHE A 27 -8.97 -5.28 -2.50
CA PHE A 27 -9.87 -4.12 -2.60
C PHE A 27 -11.28 -4.54 -3.00
N THR A 28 -12.28 -3.73 -2.61
CA THR A 28 -13.62 -3.86 -3.18
C THR A 28 -13.60 -3.49 -4.67
N ALA A 29 -14.66 -3.86 -5.41
CA ALA A 29 -14.70 -3.57 -6.84
C ALA A 29 -14.57 -2.07 -7.15
N ASP A 30 -15.10 -1.22 -6.26
CA ASP A 30 -15.04 0.25 -6.37
C ASP A 30 -14.00 0.86 -5.41
N GLY A 31 -13.07 0.05 -4.92
CA GLY A 31 -12.06 0.48 -3.95
C GLY A 31 -11.17 1.60 -4.46
N CYS A 32 -10.59 2.33 -3.50
CA CYS A 32 -9.76 3.48 -3.79
C CYS A 32 -8.40 3.35 -3.12
N TYR A 33 -7.35 3.62 -3.88
CA TYR A 33 -5.98 3.71 -3.37
C TYR A 33 -5.52 5.15 -3.53
N TYR A 34 -5.29 5.82 -2.41
CA TYR A 34 -4.98 7.25 -2.39
C TYR A 34 -3.66 7.48 -1.65
N ASN A 35 -2.58 7.62 -2.40
CA ASN A 35 -1.34 8.16 -1.84
C ASN A 35 -1.54 9.65 -1.67
N MET A 36 -1.70 10.11 -0.43
CA MET A 36 -2.18 11.46 -0.14
C MET A 36 -1.43 12.58 -0.84
N PRO A 37 -0.07 12.48 -1.01
CA PRO A 37 0.64 13.51 -1.77
C PRO A 37 0.31 13.55 -3.27
N THR A 38 -0.42 12.57 -3.80
CA THR A 38 -0.74 12.47 -5.22
C THR A 38 -2.25 12.43 -5.44
N GLN A 39 -2.73 11.75 -6.48
CA GLN A 39 -4.15 11.71 -6.83
C GLN A 39 -4.76 10.35 -6.45
N PRO A 40 -6.04 10.29 -6.06
CA PRO A 40 -6.69 9.02 -5.79
C PRO A 40 -6.85 8.19 -7.07
N VAL A 41 -6.76 6.86 -6.89
CA VAL A 41 -7.00 5.88 -7.95
C VAL A 41 -8.21 5.06 -7.54
N ARG A 42 -9.27 5.09 -8.33
CA ARG A 42 -10.55 4.48 -7.98
C ARG A 42 -10.88 3.32 -8.90
N GLY A 43 -11.42 2.26 -8.31
CA GLY A 43 -11.80 1.02 -8.99
C GLY A 43 -10.68 -0.01 -8.97
N ARG A 44 -11.04 -1.27 -8.68
CA ARG A 44 -10.05 -2.36 -8.50
C ARG A 44 -9.14 -2.51 -9.72
N ASP A 45 -9.70 -2.44 -10.93
CA ASP A 45 -8.89 -2.62 -12.14
C ASP A 45 -7.90 -1.47 -12.31
N ASN A 46 -8.32 -0.24 -12.02
CA ASN A 46 -7.43 0.91 -12.06
C ASN A 46 -6.37 0.84 -10.98
N VAL A 47 -6.74 0.37 -9.79
CA VAL A 47 -5.79 0.16 -8.68
C VAL A 47 -4.74 -0.88 -9.11
N GLN A 48 -5.16 -1.97 -9.73
CA GLN A 48 -4.22 -2.99 -10.21
C GLN A 48 -3.24 -2.42 -11.23
N ASN A 49 -3.75 -1.67 -12.20
CA ASN A 49 -2.90 -1.05 -13.23
C ASN A 49 -1.93 -0.03 -12.62
N PHE A 50 -2.42 0.76 -11.65
CA PHE A 50 -1.57 1.73 -10.97
C PHE A 50 -0.44 1.02 -10.21
N ILE A 51 -0.76 -0.02 -9.44
CA ILE A 51 0.24 -0.77 -8.68
C ILE A 51 1.26 -1.38 -9.64
N ALA A 52 0.82 -1.98 -10.75
CA ALA A 52 1.72 -2.58 -11.72
C ALA A 52 2.76 -1.56 -12.24
N GLY A 53 2.33 -0.34 -12.55
CA GLY A 53 3.24 0.71 -12.96
C GLY A 53 4.14 1.22 -11.84
N PHE A 54 3.56 1.33 -10.64
CA PHE A 54 4.26 1.86 -9.47
C PHE A 54 5.44 0.96 -9.06
N ILE A 55 5.24 -0.35 -9.06
CA ILE A 55 6.27 -1.30 -8.61
C ILE A 55 7.17 -1.82 -9.75
N ALA A 56 6.96 -1.34 -10.97
CA ALA A 56 7.66 -1.87 -12.16
C ALA A 56 9.18 -1.81 -12.03
N ASN A 57 9.71 -0.80 -11.33
CA ASN A 57 11.16 -0.61 -11.15
C ASN A 57 11.68 -1.12 -9.81
N TRP A 58 10.84 -1.79 -9.01
CA TRP A 58 11.25 -2.30 -7.72
C TRP A 58 11.93 -3.66 -7.87
N SER A 59 13.12 -3.79 -7.29
CA SER A 59 13.82 -5.08 -7.23
C SER A 59 13.27 -5.94 -6.11
N SER A 60 12.97 -5.31 -4.96
CA SER A 60 12.41 -5.97 -3.79
C SER A 60 11.76 -4.93 -2.89
N THR A 61 10.89 -5.39 -2.02
CA THR A 61 10.32 -4.54 -0.98
C THR A 61 10.00 -5.36 0.25
N ASP A 62 10.17 -4.75 1.43
CA ASP A 62 9.85 -5.35 2.71
C ASP A 62 9.22 -4.26 3.58
N TRP A 63 7.96 -4.43 3.91
CA TRP A 63 7.18 -3.44 4.66
C TRP A 63 7.06 -3.91 6.10
N GLU A 64 7.70 -3.17 7.01
CA GLU A 64 7.68 -3.48 8.43
C GLU A 64 6.58 -2.70 9.13
N ILE A 65 5.66 -3.42 9.81
CA ILE A 65 4.62 -2.80 10.62
C ILE A 65 5.22 -2.44 11.98
N LEU A 66 5.17 -1.17 12.35
CA LEU A 66 5.58 -0.69 13.67
C LEU A 66 4.41 -0.73 14.65
N HIS A 67 3.25 -0.23 14.21
CA HIS A 67 2.03 -0.22 15.02
C HIS A 67 0.82 -0.42 14.11
N LEU A 68 -0.11 -1.23 14.56
CA LEU A 68 -1.38 -1.43 13.87
C LEU A 68 -2.50 -1.39 14.88
N VAL A 69 -3.48 -0.54 14.63
CA VAL A 69 -4.65 -0.37 15.49
C VAL A 69 -5.88 -0.48 14.62
N ALA A 70 -6.81 -1.34 15.01
CA ALA A 70 -8.08 -1.51 14.31
C ALA A 70 -9.22 -1.22 15.26
N GLN A 71 -10.19 -0.45 14.77
CA GLN A 71 -11.43 -0.18 15.48
C GLN A 71 -12.56 -0.13 14.48
N ASP A 72 -13.60 -0.95 14.68
CA ASP A 72 -14.72 -1.09 13.77
C ASP A 72 -14.22 -1.40 12.35
N ASP A 73 -14.56 -0.60 11.36
CA ASP A 73 -14.19 -0.82 9.97
C ASP A 73 -12.96 -0.01 9.55
N VAL A 74 -12.19 0.51 10.51
CA VAL A 74 -11.00 1.33 10.22
C VAL A 74 -9.76 0.69 10.81
N VAL A 75 -8.67 0.64 10.02
CA VAL A 75 -7.37 0.16 10.47
C VAL A 75 -6.32 1.24 10.21
N PHE A 76 -5.55 1.57 11.25
CA PHE A 76 -4.40 2.45 11.17
C PHE A 76 -3.14 1.59 11.23
N CYS A 77 -2.23 1.79 10.30
CA CYS A 77 -1.02 0.98 10.21
C CYS A 77 0.19 1.88 9.95
N GLU A 78 1.00 2.05 10.98
CA GLU A 78 2.28 2.75 10.86
C GLU A 78 3.36 1.76 10.44
N ARG A 79 4.13 2.10 9.41
CA ARG A 79 5.13 1.18 8.85
C ARG A 79 6.37 1.92 8.38
N VAL A 80 7.41 1.14 8.15
CA VAL A 80 8.52 1.55 7.31
C VAL A 80 8.52 0.63 6.09
N ASP A 81 8.38 1.21 4.92
CA ASP A 81 8.40 0.48 3.64
C ASP A 81 9.83 0.56 3.10
N ARG A 82 10.54 -0.58 3.13
CA ARG A 82 11.93 -0.67 2.65
C ARG A 82 11.92 -1.25 1.26
N THR A 83 12.30 -0.43 0.28
CA THR A 83 12.22 -0.80 -1.13
C THR A 83 13.58 -0.61 -1.79
N ALA A 84 13.97 -1.60 -2.61
CA ALA A 84 15.20 -1.54 -3.37
C ALA A 84 14.92 -1.36 -4.86
N PHE A 85 15.73 -0.52 -5.49
CA PHE A 85 15.76 -0.29 -6.93
C PHE A 85 17.14 -0.67 -7.46
N ALA A 86 17.28 -0.76 -8.78
CA ALA A 86 18.60 -0.98 -9.39
C ALA A 86 19.61 0.10 -9.00
N SER A 87 19.14 1.34 -8.80
CA SER A 87 19.97 2.50 -8.49
C SER A 87 20.15 2.75 -7.00
N GLY A 88 19.58 1.91 -6.12
CA GLY A 88 19.66 2.12 -4.66
C GLY A 88 18.40 1.68 -3.97
N GLY A 89 18.02 2.37 -2.89
CA GLY A 89 16.83 2.01 -2.13
C GLY A 89 16.34 3.15 -1.25
N VAL A 90 15.19 2.91 -0.61
CA VAL A 90 14.59 3.87 0.31
C VAL A 90 13.94 3.13 1.47
N ASP A 91 14.10 3.70 2.68
CA ASP A 91 13.31 3.33 3.85
C ASP A 91 12.30 4.45 4.05
N LEU A 92 11.03 4.17 3.75
CA LEU A 92 9.99 5.20 3.73
C LEU A 92 9.07 5.03 4.92
N PRO A 93 9.14 5.91 5.93
CA PRO A 93 8.15 5.92 6.99
C PRO A 93 6.80 6.37 6.45
N CYS A 94 5.74 5.65 6.81
CA CYS A 94 4.40 6.00 6.33
C CYS A 94 3.32 5.50 7.29
N LEU A 95 2.15 6.11 7.16
CA LEU A 95 0.96 5.73 7.89
C LEU A 95 -0.14 5.43 6.88
N GLY A 96 -0.72 4.23 6.97
CA GLY A 96 -1.87 3.86 6.17
C GLY A 96 -3.15 3.92 7.00
N VAL A 97 -4.19 4.50 6.43
CA VAL A 97 -5.54 4.45 6.98
C VAL A 97 -6.39 3.65 6.01
N PHE A 98 -6.96 2.56 6.50
CA PHE A 98 -7.76 1.64 5.69
C PHE A 98 -9.19 1.66 6.17
N GLU A 99 -10.13 1.98 5.28
CA GLU A 99 -11.56 1.81 5.52
C GLU A 99 -11.99 0.51 4.87
N MET A 100 -12.63 -0.37 5.65
CA MET A 100 -12.90 -1.74 5.26
C MET A 100 -14.40 -1.98 5.07
N THR A 101 -14.74 -2.88 4.15
CA THR A 101 -16.10 -3.36 3.94
C THR A 101 -16.05 -4.83 3.60
N GLY A 102 -16.73 -5.67 4.39
CA GLY A 102 -16.79 -7.10 4.13
C GLY A 102 -15.44 -7.78 4.03
N GLY A 103 -14.47 -7.33 4.81
CA GLY A 103 -13.11 -7.88 4.80
C GLY A 103 -12.26 -7.42 3.62
N LYS A 104 -12.71 -6.42 2.87
CA LYS A 104 -11.98 -5.85 1.74
C LYS A 104 -11.70 -4.37 1.98
N ILE A 105 -10.69 -3.85 1.31
CA ILE A 105 -10.33 -2.44 1.41
C ILE A 105 -11.26 -1.64 0.51
N LYS A 106 -12.03 -0.75 1.15
CA LYS A 106 -12.87 0.21 0.42
C LYS A 106 -12.07 1.44 0.06
N GLU A 107 -11.22 1.92 0.97
CA GLU A 107 -10.34 3.05 0.71
C GLU A 107 -9.06 2.90 1.52
N TRP A 108 -7.93 3.14 0.88
CA TRP A 108 -6.63 3.16 1.52
C TRP A 108 -5.98 4.50 1.27
N ARG A 109 -5.77 5.26 2.35
CA ARG A 109 -5.04 6.53 2.29
C ARG A 109 -3.65 6.32 2.86
N GLY A 110 -2.63 6.63 2.06
CA GLY A 110 -1.24 6.53 2.48
C GLY A 110 -0.64 7.92 2.72
N TYR A 111 -0.12 8.14 3.92
CA TYR A 111 0.49 9.40 4.33
C TYR A 111 2.00 9.21 4.45
N PHE A 112 2.75 9.94 3.63
CA PHE A 112 4.21 9.85 3.62
C PHE A 112 4.80 11.11 3.00
N ASP A 113 6.12 11.30 3.20
CA ASP A 113 6.82 12.42 2.59
C ASP A 113 7.20 12.05 1.14
N LEU A 114 6.58 12.71 0.18
CA LEU A 114 6.80 12.44 -1.23
C LEU A 114 8.26 12.70 -1.64
N ASN A 115 8.88 13.73 -1.09
CA ASN A 115 10.28 14.05 -1.43
C ASN A 115 11.24 12.93 -1.01
N THR A 116 11.00 12.30 0.15
CA THR A 116 11.82 11.17 0.59
C THR A 116 11.77 10.04 -0.43
N PHE A 117 10.58 9.73 -0.93
CA PHE A 117 10.42 8.70 -1.94
C PHE A 117 11.02 9.12 -3.28
N MET A 118 10.72 10.34 -3.75
CA MET A 118 11.14 10.80 -5.07
C MET A 118 12.65 10.94 -5.20
N ARG A 119 13.35 11.33 -4.12
CA ARG A 119 14.81 11.44 -4.15
C ARG A 119 15.49 10.10 -4.36
N ALA A 120 14.86 9.01 -3.89
CA ALA A 120 15.44 7.67 -3.97
C ALA A 120 14.95 6.91 -5.21
N ALA A 121 13.74 7.21 -5.69
CA ALA A 121 13.14 6.48 -6.81
C ALA A 121 13.92 6.73 -8.11
N PRO A 122 14.00 5.70 -8.99
CA PRO A 122 14.65 5.88 -10.29
C PRO A 122 13.95 6.97 -11.09
N GLN A 123 14.74 7.84 -11.72
CA GLN A 123 14.24 8.83 -12.65
C GLN A 123 14.02 8.15 -14.01
N SER A 124 12.85 8.34 -14.58
CA SER A 124 12.51 7.80 -15.88
C SER A 124 12.83 8.78 -17.01
#